data_5088a1690bd07e9c92aadbe133bfbf29
#
_entry.id   5088a1690bd07e9c92aadbe133bfbf29
#
_cell.length_a   1.000
_cell.length_b   1.000
_cell.length_c   1.000
_cell.angle_alpha   90.00
_cell.angle_beta   90.00
_cell.angle_gamma   90.00
#
_symmetry.space_group_name_H-M   'P 1'
#
loop_
_entity.id
_entity.type
_entity.pdbx_description
1 polymer ?
#
loop_
_entity_poly.entity_id
_entity_poly.type
_entity_poly.pdbx_seq_one_letter_code
_entity_poly.pdbx_strand_id
1 'polypeptide(L)'
;TSTTFDGTITRGVFGTTNAAHTAGAAITEVQGVASSSTAGSILFNATDYSNGVSIDSTDKSKVVFATPGIYNIMVSAQLLNFTTTEDNVTFWFRLNGTDIANTASIEQVNSKHGSSPGATILAYNIIQEVAANDYIQLKWASDSGNSVTATYPAGTSPVHPVSPAIILTAQFVSAPPA
;
A
#
# COMPACT_ATOMS: atom_id res chain seq x y z
N THR A 1 4.98 -1.20 33.69
CA THR A 1 5.78 -0.10 33.05
C THR A 1 4.92 0.43 31.93
N SER A 2 4.35 1.64 32.16
CA SER A 2 3.54 2.33 31.15
C SER A 2 4.51 2.94 30.13
N THR A 3 4.49 2.47 28.88
CA THR A 3 5.15 3.15 27.77
C THR A 3 4.23 4.27 27.31
N THR A 4 4.52 5.48 27.75
CA THR A 4 3.87 6.69 27.24
C THR A 4 4.41 6.96 25.84
N PHE A 5 3.55 6.94 24.84
CA PHE A 5 3.90 7.39 23.49
C PHE A 5 3.85 8.92 23.48
N ASP A 6 5.02 9.55 23.42
CA ASP A 6 5.17 11.01 23.36
C ASP A 6 5.28 11.47 21.89
N GLY A 7 4.24 11.21 21.13
CA GLY A 7 4.10 11.67 19.76
C GLY A 7 2.79 12.42 19.60
N THR A 8 2.82 13.60 18.97
CA THR A 8 1.60 14.34 18.62
C THR A 8 0.84 13.55 17.56
N ILE A 9 -0.20 12.82 17.96
CA ILE A 9 -1.10 12.13 17.03
C ILE A 9 -2.07 13.18 16.48
N THR A 10 -1.95 13.53 15.21
CA THR A 10 -2.95 14.35 14.53
C THR A 10 -4.19 13.48 14.29
N ARG A 11 -5.24 13.70 15.09
CA ARG A 11 -6.52 13.01 14.98
C ARG A 11 -7.46 13.80 14.08
N GLY A 12 -8.40 13.12 13.43
CA GLY A 12 -9.41 13.77 12.61
C GLY A 12 -9.00 14.05 11.16
N VAL A 13 -7.97 13.36 10.67
CA VAL A 13 -7.62 13.38 9.25
C VAL A 13 -8.74 12.68 8.46
N PHE A 14 -9.14 13.24 7.33
CA PHE A 14 -10.22 12.75 6.45
C PHE A 14 -11.64 12.82 7.03
N GLY A 15 -11.95 13.85 7.83
CA GLY A 15 -13.32 14.10 8.31
C GLY A 15 -13.79 13.16 9.43
N THR A 16 -12.90 12.37 10.01
CA THR A 16 -13.21 11.58 11.20
C THR A 16 -13.22 12.47 12.45
N THR A 17 -14.25 12.34 13.29
CA THR A 17 -14.29 13.03 14.59
C THR A 17 -13.24 12.44 15.53
N ASN A 18 -12.55 13.31 16.29
CA ASN A 18 -11.65 12.88 17.36
C ASN A 18 -12.45 12.10 18.41
N ALA A 19 -12.35 10.77 18.38
CA ALA A 19 -12.92 9.91 19.42
C ALA A 19 -11.80 9.46 20.37
N ALA A 20 -12.09 9.37 21.66
CA ALA A 20 -11.20 8.74 22.62
C ALA A 20 -11.14 7.24 22.32
N HIS A 21 -9.96 6.70 22.10
CA HIS A 21 -9.77 5.26 21.96
C HIS A 21 -9.65 4.61 23.33
N THR A 22 -10.42 3.54 23.55
CA THR A 22 -10.27 2.69 24.73
C THR A 22 -8.95 1.94 24.66
N ALA A 23 -8.27 1.75 25.79
CA ALA A 23 -7.08 0.93 25.84
C ALA A 23 -7.37 -0.48 25.29
N GLY A 24 -6.62 -0.91 24.30
CA GLY A 24 -6.83 -2.20 23.61
C GLY A 24 -7.59 -2.12 22.29
N ALA A 25 -7.97 -0.93 21.82
CA ALA A 25 -8.53 -0.77 20.47
C ALA A 25 -7.44 -1.10 19.42
N ALA A 26 -7.75 -2.00 18.47
CA ALA A 26 -6.87 -2.26 17.34
C ALA A 26 -6.77 -0.98 16.49
N ILE A 27 -5.56 -0.45 16.34
CA ILE A 27 -5.30 0.67 15.43
C ILE A 27 -5.16 0.06 14.05
N THR A 28 -6.19 0.21 13.22
CA THR A 28 -6.09 -0.13 11.81
C THR A 28 -5.38 1.01 11.12
N GLU A 29 -4.19 0.75 10.57
CA GLU A 29 -3.48 1.72 9.77
C GLU A 29 -4.23 1.90 8.45
N VAL A 30 -4.83 3.07 8.27
CA VAL A 30 -5.49 3.47 7.03
C VAL A 30 -4.56 4.47 6.34
N GLN A 31 -3.99 4.08 5.21
CA GLN A 31 -3.23 5.00 4.38
C GLN A 31 -4.21 5.78 3.51
N GLY A 32 -4.33 7.08 3.75
CA GLY A 32 -5.13 7.96 2.89
C GLY A 32 -4.42 8.21 1.56
N VAL A 33 -5.18 8.18 0.47
CA VAL A 33 -4.66 8.48 -0.86
C VAL A 33 -4.39 9.97 -1.01
N ALA A 34 -3.29 10.33 -1.65
CA ALA A 34 -3.04 11.70 -2.04
C ALA A 34 -4.10 12.18 -3.03
N SER A 35 -4.49 13.45 -2.92
CA SER A 35 -5.39 14.07 -3.88
C SER A 35 -4.82 14.03 -5.31
N SER A 36 -5.64 14.29 -6.30
CA SER A 36 -5.29 14.25 -7.74
C SER A 36 -4.06 15.07 -8.15
N SER A 37 -3.62 15.99 -7.32
CA SER A 37 -2.46 16.86 -7.58
C SER A 37 -1.13 16.32 -7.04
N THR A 38 -1.13 15.29 -6.15
CA THR A 38 0.10 14.82 -5.50
C THR A 38 0.05 13.32 -5.27
N ALA A 39 0.89 12.59 -6.00
CA ALA A 39 1.01 11.15 -5.83
C ALA A 39 1.73 10.78 -4.53
N GLY A 40 1.13 9.88 -3.74
CA GLY A 40 1.72 9.28 -2.56
C GLY A 40 2.68 8.14 -2.89
N SER A 41 3.48 7.74 -1.90
CA SER A 41 4.22 6.47 -1.94
C SER A 41 3.61 5.52 -0.93
N ILE A 42 3.46 4.26 -1.30
CA ILE A 42 3.08 3.21 -0.36
C ILE A 42 4.24 2.94 0.59
N LEU A 43 3.91 2.82 1.89
CA LEU A 43 4.88 2.48 2.93
C LEU A 43 4.70 1.02 3.35
N PHE A 44 5.80 0.28 3.40
CA PHE A 44 5.81 -1.12 3.82
C PHE A 44 6.32 -1.21 5.26
N ASN A 45 5.59 -1.88 6.13
CA ASN A 45 5.87 -1.95 7.56
C ASN A 45 6.34 -3.32 8.05
N ALA A 46 6.14 -4.37 7.26
CA ALA A 46 6.50 -5.74 7.59
C ALA A 46 7.17 -6.46 6.42
N THR A 47 8.03 -7.40 6.74
CA THR A 47 8.65 -8.33 5.78
C THR A 47 8.39 -9.75 6.27
N ASP A 48 7.58 -10.51 5.53
CA ASP A 48 7.26 -11.89 5.87
C ASP A 48 8.41 -12.83 5.50
N TYR A 49 9.01 -12.59 4.33
CA TYR A 49 10.13 -13.37 3.80
C TYR A 49 11.08 -12.45 3.03
N SER A 50 12.40 -12.63 3.22
CA SER A 50 13.43 -11.86 2.53
C SER A 50 14.61 -12.74 2.14
N ASN A 51 14.98 -12.66 0.84
CA ASN A 51 16.20 -13.26 0.31
C ASN A 51 16.74 -12.36 -0.80
N GLY A 52 17.62 -11.42 -0.44
CA GLY A 52 18.20 -10.46 -1.39
C GLY A 52 17.27 -9.31 -1.78
N VAL A 53 16.08 -9.21 -1.19
CA VAL A 53 15.14 -8.09 -1.34
C VAL A 53 14.70 -7.64 0.05
N SER A 54 14.74 -6.35 0.33
CA SER A 54 14.43 -5.82 1.67
C SER A 54 13.76 -4.46 1.62
N ILE A 55 13.00 -4.12 2.65
CA ILE A 55 12.50 -2.75 2.85
C ILE A 55 13.67 -1.89 3.37
N ASP A 56 13.86 -0.69 2.80
CA ASP A 56 14.88 0.24 3.28
C ASP A 56 14.65 0.60 4.76
N SER A 57 15.73 0.70 5.52
CA SER A 57 15.64 0.93 6.96
C SER A 57 15.14 2.34 7.31
N THR A 58 15.39 3.31 6.45
CA THR A 58 15.08 4.74 6.65
C THR A 58 13.83 5.16 5.90
N ASP A 59 13.74 4.81 4.60
CA ASP A 59 12.60 5.15 3.74
C ASP A 59 11.74 3.91 3.45
N LYS A 60 10.73 3.70 4.25
CA LYS A 60 9.83 2.53 4.18
C LYS A 60 9.05 2.41 2.86
N SER A 61 9.12 3.38 1.98
CA SER A 61 8.55 3.29 0.64
C SER A 61 9.44 2.56 -0.36
N LYS A 62 10.72 2.32 -0.02
CA LYS A 62 11.70 1.70 -0.91
C LYS A 62 11.84 0.21 -0.63
N VAL A 63 11.72 -0.57 -1.69
CA VAL A 63 12.06 -2.00 -1.71
C VAL A 63 13.36 -2.16 -2.49
N VAL A 64 14.44 -2.56 -1.80
CA VAL A 64 15.82 -2.57 -2.29
C VAL A 64 16.22 -3.97 -2.73
N PHE A 65 16.94 -4.08 -3.86
CA PHE A 65 17.43 -5.32 -4.43
C PHE A 65 18.95 -5.45 -4.22
N ALA A 66 19.37 -6.45 -3.46
CA ALA A 66 20.81 -6.71 -3.26
C ALA A 66 21.45 -7.37 -4.47
N THR A 67 20.71 -8.15 -5.25
CA THR A 67 21.19 -8.92 -6.39
C THR A 67 20.61 -8.36 -7.69
N PRO A 68 21.45 -8.11 -8.72
CA PRO A 68 20.97 -7.67 -10.02
C PRO A 68 20.25 -8.82 -10.73
N GLY A 69 19.24 -8.49 -11.53
CA GLY A 69 18.49 -9.50 -12.29
C GLY A 69 17.17 -9.00 -12.83
N ILE A 70 16.47 -9.91 -13.47
CA ILE A 70 15.08 -9.72 -13.89
C ILE A 70 14.17 -10.26 -12.79
N TYR A 71 13.26 -9.43 -12.34
CA TYR A 71 12.31 -9.75 -11.28
C TYR A 71 10.86 -9.67 -11.77
N ASN A 72 10.05 -10.61 -11.35
CA ASN A 72 8.58 -10.50 -11.39
C ASN A 72 8.14 -9.81 -10.09
N ILE A 73 7.56 -8.64 -10.22
CA ILE A 73 7.11 -7.82 -9.10
C ILE A 73 5.60 -7.76 -9.16
N MET A 74 4.95 -8.32 -8.14
CA MET A 74 3.49 -8.38 -8.02
C MET A 74 3.02 -7.49 -6.88
N VAL A 75 1.87 -6.86 -7.06
CA VAL A 75 1.19 -6.12 -6.00
C VAL A 75 -0.27 -6.56 -5.90
N SER A 76 -0.78 -6.57 -4.68
CA SER A 76 -2.19 -6.69 -4.35
C SER A 76 -2.53 -5.64 -3.30
N ALA A 77 -3.54 -4.81 -3.57
CA ALA A 77 -3.97 -3.73 -2.68
C ALA A 77 -5.47 -3.85 -2.38
N GLN A 78 -5.82 -3.82 -1.09
CA GLN A 78 -7.20 -3.75 -0.60
C GLN A 78 -7.63 -2.28 -0.60
N LEU A 79 -8.59 -1.92 -1.44
CA LEU A 79 -9.09 -0.55 -1.60
C LEU A 79 -10.50 -0.43 -1.03
N LEU A 80 -10.71 0.62 -0.25
CA LEU A 80 -12.02 0.97 0.31
C LEU A 80 -12.39 2.40 -0.05
N ASN A 81 -13.68 2.62 -0.33
CA ASN A 81 -14.27 3.94 -0.54
C ASN A 81 -15.44 4.14 0.41
N PHE A 82 -15.34 5.16 1.28
CA PHE A 82 -16.34 5.49 2.29
C PHE A 82 -17.34 6.58 1.83
N THR A 83 -17.26 7.01 0.57
CA THR A 83 -18.11 8.07 0.02
C THR A 83 -19.22 7.52 -0.87
N THR A 84 -20.16 8.38 -1.25
CA THR A 84 -21.28 8.05 -2.13
C THR A 84 -20.96 8.21 -3.61
N THR A 85 -19.74 8.60 -3.96
CA THR A 85 -19.24 8.72 -5.33
C THR A 85 -18.16 7.69 -5.57
N GLU A 86 -18.10 7.16 -6.76
CA GLU A 86 -17.02 6.30 -7.23
C GLU A 86 -15.69 7.07 -7.26
N ASP A 87 -14.58 6.34 -7.20
CA ASP A 87 -13.25 6.92 -7.22
C ASP A 87 -12.31 6.05 -8.06
N ASN A 88 -11.50 6.66 -8.91
CA ASN A 88 -10.48 5.94 -9.64
C ASN A 88 -9.15 6.07 -8.90
N VAL A 89 -8.53 4.94 -8.63
CA VAL A 89 -7.23 4.87 -8.00
C VAL A 89 -6.22 4.35 -9.00
N THR A 90 -5.14 5.10 -9.19
CA THR A 90 -4.05 4.74 -10.08
C THR A 90 -2.83 4.32 -9.26
N PHE A 91 -2.25 3.15 -9.59
CA PHE A 91 -0.98 2.68 -9.07
C PHE A 91 0.03 2.57 -10.17
N TRP A 92 1.30 2.85 -9.89
CA TRP A 92 2.41 2.62 -10.81
C TRP A 92 3.72 2.39 -10.07
N PHE A 93 4.69 1.85 -10.74
CA PHE A 93 6.02 1.63 -10.18
C PHE A 93 7.01 2.73 -10.56
N ARG A 94 7.95 2.94 -9.65
CA ARG A 94 9.07 3.87 -9.79
C ARG A 94 10.36 3.14 -9.47
N LEU A 95 11.36 3.27 -10.34
CA LEU A 95 12.71 2.72 -10.14
C LEU A 95 13.67 3.88 -9.90
N ASN A 96 14.41 3.85 -8.78
CA ASN A 96 15.42 4.85 -8.42
C ASN A 96 14.93 6.30 -8.55
N GLY A 97 13.68 6.57 -8.18
CA GLY A 97 13.08 7.89 -8.26
C GLY A 97 12.47 8.28 -9.61
N THR A 98 12.56 7.42 -10.63
CA THR A 98 11.99 7.65 -11.98
C THR A 98 10.80 6.73 -12.21
N ASP A 99 9.67 7.27 -12.68
CA ASP A 99 8.48 6.50 -12.98
C ASP A 99 8.74 5.56 -14.17
N ILE A 100 8.38 4.28 -14.01
CA ILE A 100 8.53 3.26 -15.04
C ILE A 100 7.35 3.38 -16.01
N ALA A 101 7.64 3.64 -17.28
CA ALA A 101 6.63 3.73 -18.31
C ALA A 101 5.80 2.43 -18.44
N ASN A 102 4.51 2.55 -18.75
CA ASN A 102 3.58 1.43 -18.96
C ASN A 102 3.35 0.53 -17.72
N THR A 103 3.60 1.05 -16.51
CA THR A 103 3.32 0.33 -15.26
C THR A 103 2.10 0.86 -14.51
N ALA A 104 1.41 1.86 -15.05
CA ALA A 104 0.20 2.38 -14.42
C ALA A 104 -0.98 1.42 -14.60
N SER A 105 -1.66 1.13 -13.49
CA SER A 105 -2.92 0.40 -13.45
C SER A 105 -3.97 1.25 -12.74
N ILE A 106 -5.16 1.34 -13.33
CA ILE A 106 -6.27 2.14 -12.81
C ILE A 106 -7.38 1.18 -12.38
N GLU A 107 -7.86 1.38 -11.16
CA GLU A 107 -8.97 0.62 -10.59
C GLU A 107 -10.08 1.56 -10.13
N GLN A 108 -11.32 1.30 -10.54
CA GLN A 108 -12.48 2.01 -10.05
C GLN A 108 -12.96 1.38 -8.75
N VAL A 109 -12.95 2.16 -7.68
CA VAL A 109 -13.48 1.75 -6.38
C VAL A 109 -14.91 2.23 -6.26
N ASN A 110 -15.85 1.31 -6.17
CA ASN A 110 -17.27 1.61 -6.07
C ASN A 110 -17.57 2.51 -4.88
N SER A 111 -18.65 3.28 -4.99
CA SER A 111 -19.19 4.05 -3.86
C SER A 111 -19.68 3.14 -2.75
N LYS A 112 -19.76 3.67 -1.51
CA LYS A 112 -20.37 2.95 -0.40
C LYS A 112 -21.84 2.66 -0.66
N HIS A 113 -22.32 1.54 -0.12
CA HIS A 113 -23.73 1.17 -0.09
C HIS A 113 -24.23 1.13 1.37
N GLY A 114 -25.08 2.07 1.73
CA GLY A 114 -25.54 2.25 3.12
C GLY A 114 -24.36 2.57 4.05
N SER A 115 -24.14 1.75 5.08
CA SER A 115 -23.02 1.85 6.02
C SER A 115 -21.76 1.08 5.57
N SER A 116 -21.88 0.25 4.53
CA SER A 116 -20.78 -0.57 4.04
C SER A 116 -19.94 0.22 3.02
N PRO A 117 -18.60 0.30 3.17
CA PRO A 117 -17.76 0.91 2.16
C PRO A 117 -17.80 0.13 0.85
N GLY A 118 -17.62 0.81 -0.26
CA GLY A 118 -17.24 0.16 -1.51
C GLY A 118 -15.86 -0.47 -1.33
N ALA A 119 -15.66 -1.66 -1.89
CA ALA A 119 -14.42 -2.40 -1.74
C ALA A 119 -14.01 -3.03 -3.08
N THR A 120 -12.72 -2.99 -3.37
CA THR A 120 -12.13 -3.67 -4.53
C THR A 120 -10.69 -4.08 -4.22
N ILE A 121 -10.16 -5.01 -5.02
CA ILE A 121 -8.77 -5.44 -4.95
C ILE A 121 -8.11 -5.11 -6.27
N LEU A 122 -7.14 -4.20 -6.25
CA LEU A 122 -6.24 -4.01 -7.39
C LEU A 122 -5.11 -5.02 -7.27
N ALA A 123 -4.88 -5.81 -8.33
CA ALA A 123 -3.77 -6.74 -8.40
C ALA A 123 -3.19 -6.79 -9.81
N TYR A 124 -1.87 -6.60 -9.93
CA TYR A 124 -1.16 -6.72 -11.20
C TYR A 124 0.32 -7.02 -10.95
N ASN A 125 1.04 -7.33 -12.01
CA ASN A 125 2.47 -7.56 -11.96
C ASN A 125 3.21 -6.89 -13.11
N ILE A 126 4.51 -6.67 -12.91
CA ILE A 126 5.45 -6.23 -13.92
C ILE A 126 6.67 -7.14 -13.94
N ILE A 127 7.36 -7.17 -15.07
CA ILE A 127 8.71 -7.75 -15.19
C ILE A 127 9.68 -6.58 -15.31
N GLN A 128 10.64 -6.51 -14.40
CA GLN A 128 11.59 -5.40 -14.33
C GLN A 128 13.02 -5.91 -14.15
N GLU A 129 13.93 -5.38 -14.95
CA GLU A 129 15.36 -5.54 -14.75
C GLU A 129 15.84 -4.51 -13.71
N VAL A 130 16.62 -4.97 -12.74
CA VAL A 130 17.23 -4.12 -11.70
C VAL A 130 18.72 -4.42 -11.57
N ALA A 131 19.51 -3.40 -11.24
CA ALA A 131 20.89 -3.54 -10.82
C ALA A 131 20.99 -3.79 -9.30
N ALA A 132 22.18 -4.17 -8.84
CA ALA A 132 22.42 -4.30 -7.40
C ALA A 132 22.28 -2.93 -6.72
N ASN A 133 21.57 -2.92 -5.60
CA ASN A 133 21.19 -1.75 -4.79
C ASN A 133 20.19 -0.80 -5.47
N ASP A 134 19.59 -1.17 -6.59
CA ASP A 134 18.41 -0.49 -7.08
C ASP A 134 17.25 -0.64 -6.09
N TYR A 135 16.33 0.32 -6.12
CA TYR A 135 15.09 0.24 -5.34
C TYR A 135 13.88 0.58 -6.21
N ILE A 136 12.79 -0.07 -5.90
CA ILE A 136 11.48 0.30 -6.43
C ILE A 136 10.62 0.93 -5.36
N GLN A 137 9.67 1.75 -5.79
CA GLN A 137 8.59 2.31 -4.99
C GLN A 137 7.26 2.05 -5.70
N LEU A 138 6.23 1.74 -4.94
CA LEU A 138 4.86 1.72 -5.43
C LEU A 138 4.24 3.10 -5.18
N LYS A 139 3.88 3.77 -6.24
CA LYS A 139 3.22 5.08 -6.22
C LYS A 139 1.73 4.89 -6.42
N TRP A 140 0.95 5.81 -5.88
CA TRP A 140 -0.48 5.82 -6.07
C TRP A 140 -1.08 7.23 -6.01
N ALA A 141 -2.22 7.39 -6.65
CA ALA A 141 -3.03 8.60 -6.62
C ALA A 141 -4.51 8.22 -6.78
N SER A 142 -5.40 9.10 -6.35
CA SER A 142 -6.83 8.96 -6.52
C SER A 142 -7.40 10.23 -7.17
N ASP A 143 -8.35 10.09 -8.08
CA ASP A 143 -8.95 11.24 -8.76
C ASP A 143 -9.66 12.19 -7.79
N SER A 144 -10.27 11.66 -6.74
CA SER A 144 -11.05 12.44 -5.77
C SER A 144 -10.50 12.40 -4.34
N GLY A 145 -9.52 11.53 -4.04
CA GLY A 145 -8.99 11.36 -2.69
C GLY A 145 -9.92 10.64 -1.72
N ASN A 146 -10.90 9.93 -2.23
CA ASN A 146 -11.94 9.27 -1.42
C ASN A 146 -11.62 7.83 -1.07
N SER A 147 -10.66 7.22 -1.75
CA SER A 147 -10.27 5.83 -1.54
C SER A 147 -9.07 5.71 -0.61
N VAL A 148 -9.05 4.65 0.15
CA VAL A 148 -7.98 4.33 1.09
C VAL A 148 -7.56 2.87 0.92
N THR A 149 -6.30 2.55 1.27
CA THR A 149 -5.90 1.16 1.50
C THR A 149 -6.20 0.79 2.95
N ALA A 150 -6.71 -0.41 3.18
CA ALA A 150 -7.08 -0.82 4.53
C ALA A 150 -6.75 -2.28 4.82
N THR A 151 -6.28 -2.50 6.04
CA THR A 151 -6.15 -3.85 6.62
C THR A 151 -7.52 -4.32 7.09
N TYR A 152 -7.91 -5.54 6.72
CA TYR A 152 -9.11 -6.17 7.26
C TYR A 152 -8.77 -6.97 8.50
N PRO A 153 -9.48 -6.77 9.61
CA PRO A 153 -9.26 -7.56 10.83
C PRO A 153 -9.62 -9.02 10.61
N ALA A 154 -9.09 -9.90 11.45
CA ALA A 154 -9.50 -11.29 11.46
C ALA A 154 -10.99 -11.42 11.74
N GLY A 155 -11.67 -12.28 10.98
CA GLY A 155 -13.10 -12.56 11.14
C GLY A 155 -13.37 -13.70 12.10
N THR A 156 -14.56 -13.66 12.71
CA THR A 156 -15.05 -14.73 13.61
C THR A 156 -16.21 -15.51 13.00
N SER A 157 -16.90 -14.94 11.99
CA SER A 157 -18.02 -15.62 11.29
C SER A 157 -18.14 -15.08 9.85
N PRO A 158 -17.57 -15.76 8.86
CA PRO A 158 -16.68 -16.94 8.97
C PRO A 158 -15.35 -16.59 9.62
N VAL A 159 -14.69 -17.61 10.19
CA VAL A 159 -13.33 -17.44 10.71
C VAL A 159 -12.36 -17.27 9.55
N HIS A 160 -11.60 -16.18 9.56
CA HIS A 160 -10.53 -15.92 8.59
C HIS A 160 -9.40 -15.11 9.26
N PRO A 161 -8.14 -15.20 8.77
CA PRO A 161 -7.04 -14.40 9.28
C PRO A 161 -7.20 -12.92 8.92
N VAL A 162 -6.37 -12.08 9.54
CA VAL A 162 -6.19 -10.69 9.12
C VAL A 162 -5.68 -10.63 7.68
N SER A 163 -6.17 -9.66 6.92
CA SER A 163 -5.70 -9.38 5.57
C SER A 163 -4.94 -8.05 5.55
N PRO A 164 -3.68 -8.02 5.10
CA PRO A 164 -2.92 -6.77 5.01
C PRO A 164 -3.52 -5.83 3.95
N ALA A 165 -3.29 -4.53 4.13
CA ALA A 165 -3.75 -3.52 3.18
C ALA A 165 -3.09 -3.67 1.81
N ILE A 166 -1.80 -3.97 1.80
CA ILE A 166 -1.01 -4.16 0.56
C ILE A 166 -0.03 -5.31 0.77
N ILE A 167 0.10 -6.14 -0.27
CA ILE A 167 1.14 -7.15 -0.40
C ILE A 167 1.95 -6.81 -1.64
N LEU A 168 3.28 -6.73 -1.50
CA LEU A 168 4.20 -6.67 -2.62
C LEU A 168 5.11 -7.89 -2.56
N THR A 169 5.21 -8.59 -3.68
CA THR A 169 6.09 -9.75 -3.84
C THR A 169 7.07 -9.48 -4.96
N ALA A 170 8.36 -9.65 -4.71
CA ALA A 170 9.40 -9.57 -5.73
C ALA A 170 10.09 -10.93 -5.84
N GLN A 171 9.98 -11.57 -7.00
CA GLN A 171 10.53 -12.89 -7.29
C GLN A 171 11.61 -12.78 -8.36
N PHE A 172 12.81 -13.28 -8.06
CA PHE A 172 13.89 -13.39 -9.04
C PHE A 172 13.51 -14.38 -10.15
N VAL A 173 13.65 -13.96 -11.40
CA VAL A 173 13.33 -14.78 -12.58
C VAL A 173 14.63 -15.29 -13.21
N SER A 174 15.55 -14.39 -13.52
CA SER A 174 16.82 -14.74 -14.17
C SER A 174 17.90 -13.68 -13.93
N ALA A 175 19.16 -14.04 -14.21
CA ALA A 175 20.21 -13.05 -14.36
C ALA A 175 19.89 -12.08 -15.52
N PRO A 176 20.48 -10.85 -15.54
CA PRO A 176 20.39 -9.98 -16.69
C PRO A 176 20.93 -10.66 -17.97
N PRO A 177 20.45 -10.28 -19.14
CA PRO A 177 21.08 -10.71 -20.39
C PRO A 177 22.56 -10.29 -20.43
N ALA A 178 23.39 -11.15 -21.02
CA ALA A 178 24.82 -10.86 -21.22
C ALA A 178 25.02 -9.77 -22.25
#